data_c08b08bcb1fbf1cc2473073e3ff46441
#
_entry.id   c08b08bcb1fbf1cc2473073e3ff46441
#
_cell.length_a   1.000
_cell.length_b   1.000
_cell.length_c   1.000
_cell.angle_alpha   90.00
_cell.angle_beta   90.00
_cell.angle_gamma   90.00
#
_symmetry.space_group_name_H-M   'P 1'
#
loop_
_entity.id
_entity.type
_entity.pdbx_description
1 polymer ?
#
loop_
_entity_poly.entity_id
_entity_poly.type
_entity_poly.pdbx_seq_one_letter_code
_entity_poly.pdbx_strand_id
1 'polypeptide(L)'
;MIGAEEYGPAWSASLRRGSERELLTWLDVALAASDAADELARAHFRRDLTIDTKPDRTFVTQADTAIERLIRGRLADAFPDHGLVGEEYGIEAGDAPIRWYIDPIDGTHNFIRGVPLFGTLLAVERDGELQVAVLSAPALDERWWAYRGGGAWARNRGADPRRISVSEVVRLDDSHLLYGSGRDIIESGLAPGFDDLLRSSWRDRGFGDFWGYALVAEGAAEAMIEVGLKSWDAAAPTVLVEEAGGRVTDFEGHRDIEAGTIVASNGRLHETIRARLLER
;
A
#
# COMPACT_ATOMS: atom_id res chain seq x y z
N MET A 1 -26.21 0.02 5.03
CA MET A 1 -26.29 -1.23 4.27
C MET A 1 -26.38 -0.85 2.81
N ILE A 2 -25.23 -0.73 2.15
CA ILE A 2 -25.19 -0.69 0.70
C ILE A 2 -25.37 -2.12 0.28
N GLY A 3 -26.54 -2.41 -0.30
CA GLY A 3 -26.95 -3.77 -0.60
C GLY A 3 -26.12 -4.37 -1.72
N ALA A 4 -25.89 -5.68 -1.63
CA ALA A 4 -25.27 -6.51 -2.65
C ALA A 4 -26.00 -6.49 -4.02
N GLU A 5 -27.01 -5.66 -4.18
CA GLU A 5 -27.83 -5.53 -5.38
C GLU A 5 -27.30 -4.49 -6.39
N GLU A 6 -26.32 -3.65 -6.03
CA GLU A 6 -25.69 -2.71 -6.97
C GLU A 6 -24.55 -3.34 -7.82
N TYR A 7 -24.08 -4.51 -7.43
CA TYR A 7 -23.16 -5.30 -8.26
C TYR A 7 -23.98 -6.29 -9.05
N GLY A 8 -23.99 -6.13 -10.35
CA GLY A 8 -24.64 -7.07 -11.28
C GLY A 8 -24.26 -8.52 -10.99
N PRO A 9 -24.92 -9.51 -11.61
CA PRO A 9 -24.85 -10.92 -11.21
C PRO A 9 -23.40 -11.42 -11.06
N ALA A 10 -23.16 -12.37 -10.17
CA ALA A 10 -21.84 -12.89 -9.79
C ALA A 10 -20.90 -13.23 -10.97
N TRP A 11 -21.44 -13.49 -12.16
CA TRP A 11 -20.69 -13.69 -13.40
C TRP A 11 -20.01 -12.40 -13.90
N SER A 12 -20.61 -11.21 -13.72
CA SER A 12 -19.99 -9.94 -14.11
C SER A 12 -18.84 -9.55 -13.17
N ALA A 13 -18.92 -9.95 -11.89
CA ALA A 13 -17.82 -9.80 -10.95
C ALA A 13 -16.65 -10.74 -11.27
N SER A 14 -16.92 -11.94 -11.80
CA SER A 14 -15.86 -12.88 -12.23
C SER A 14 -15.16 -12.45 -13.52
N LEU A 15 -15.83 -11.68 -14.39
CA LEU A 15 -15.21 -11.12 -15.60
C LEU A 15 -14.31 -9.91 -15.31
N ARG A 16 -14.59 -9.17 -14.24
CA ARG A 16 -13.74 -8.05 -13.78
C ARG A 16 -12.54 -8.52 -12.95
N ARG A 17 -12.62 -9.71 -12.34
CA ARG A 17 -11.48 -10.38 -11.74
C ARG A 17 -10.79 -11.17 -12.84
N GLY A 18 -9.47 -11.03 -12.99
CA GLY A 18 -8.70 -11.94 -13.81
C GLY A 18 -9.00 -13.40 -13.43
N SER A 19 -8.81 -14.36 -14.35
CA SER A 19 -8.84 -15.75 -13.92
C SER A 19 -7.78 -15.96 -12.82
N GLU A 20 -8.01 -16.85 -11.87
CA GLU A 20 -7.03 -17.15 -10.81
C GLU A 20 -5.63 -17.42 -11.39
N ARG A 21 -5.56 -18.12 -12.52
CA ARG A 21 -4.30 -18.36 -13.22
C ARG A 21 -3.62 -17.08 -13.70
N GLU A 22 -4.37 -16.11 -14.18
CA GLU A 22 -3.85 -14.82 -14.63
C GLU A 22 -3.34 -13.99 -13.43
N LEU A 23 -4.12 -13.95 -12.33
CA LEU A 23 -3.73 -13.29 -11.10
C LEU A 23 -2.43 -13.87 -10.52
N LEU A 24 -2.30 -15.19 -10.51
CA LEU A 24 -1.08 -15.87 -10.09
C LEU A 24 0.10 -15.57 -11.01
N THR A 25 -0.12 -15.46 -12.32
CA THR A 25 0.94 -15.06 -13.26
C THR A 25 1.43 -13.63 -12.98
N TRP A 26 0.52 -12.68 -12.72
CA TRP A 26 0.90 -11.32 -12.33
C TRP A 26 1.64 -11.30 -10.98
N LEU A 27 1.15 -12.07 -10.01
CA LEU A 27 1.80 -12.18 -8.70
C LEU A 27 3.22 -12.76 -8.83
N ASP A 28 3.43 -13.81 -9.60
CA ASP A 28 4.75 -14.41 -9.81
C ASP A 28 5.74 -13.41 -10.41
N VAL A 29 5.30 -12.62 -11.40
CA VAL A 29 6.13 -11.57 -12.00
C VAL A 29 6.39 -10.43 -11.02
N ALA A 30 5.39 -10.01 -10.24
CA ALA A 30 5.54 -8.99 -9.20
C ALA A 30 6.56 -9.43 -8.12
N LEU A 31 6.46 -10.69 -7.65
CA LEU A 31 7.40 -11.25 -6.67
C LEU A 31 8.84 -11.31 -7.24
N ALA A 32 9.01 -11.76 -8.48
CA ALA A 32 10.33 -11.80 -9.13
C ALA A 32 10.90 -10.40 -9.39
N ALA A 33 10.05 -9.41 -9.71
CA ALA A 33 10.47 -8.02 -9.83
C ALA A 33 10.90 -7.44 -8.47
N SER A 34 10.13 -7.75 -7.41
CA SER A 34 10.47 -7.34 -6.04
C SER A 34 11.76 -7.98 -5.54
N ASP A 35 12.06 -9.25 -5.88
CA ASP A 35 13.34 -9.89 -5.52
C ASP A 35 14.53 -9.10 -6.08
N ALA A 36 14.45 -8.68 -7.33
CA ALA A 36 15.52 -7.91 -7.97
C ALA A 36 15.60 -6.46 -7.44
N ALA A 37 14.44 -5.85 -7.13
CA ALA A 37 14.38 -4.55 -6.47
C ALA A 37 15.03 -4.58 -5.08
N ASP A 38 14.75 -5.61 -4.29
CA ASP A 38 15.32 -5.83 -2.96
C ASP A 38 16.85 -5.93 -2.98
N GLU A 39 17.42 -6.66 -3.96
CA GLU A 39 18.88 -6.76 -4.12
C GLU A 39 19.48 -5.38 -4.38
N LEU A 40 18.86 -4.60 -5.27
CA LEU A 40 19.33 -3.28 -5.62
C LEU A 40 19.16 -2.29 -4.46
N ALA A 41 18.04 -2.33 -3.74
CA ALA A 41 17.81 -1.50 -2.56
C ALA A 41 18.83 -1.79 -1.46
N ARG A 42 19.10 -3.07 -1.15
CA ARG A 42 20.13 -3.47 -0.17
C ARG A 42 21.54 -3.02 -0.58
N ALA A 43 21.85 -3.04 -1.88
CA ALA A 43 23.15 -2.60 -2.38
C ALA A 43 23.41 -1.11 -2.17
N HIS A 44 22.35 -0.28 -2.16
CA HIS A 44 22.43 1.17 -1.97
C HIS A 44 22.15 1.61 -0.52
N PHE A 45 21.45 0.81 0.28
CA PHE A 45 21.09 1.18 1.65
C PHE A 45 22.32 1.40 2.54
N ARG A 46 22.36 2.55 3.23
CA ARG A 46 23.48 2.99 4.08
C ARG A 46 24.80 3.11 3.30
N ARG A 47 24.73 3.52 2.05
CA ARG A 47 25.88 3.85 1.19
C ARG A 47 25.84 5.34 0.85
N ASP A 48 26.84 5.79 0.14
CA ASP A 48 26.86 7.15 -0.40
C ASP A 48 25.76 7.28 -1.47
N LEU A 49 24.79 8.14 -1.19
CA LEU A 49 23.64 8.39 -2.06
C LEU A 49 23.78 9.75 -2.74
N THR A 50 23.47 9.80 -4.02
CA THR A 50 23.12 11.05 -4.69
C THR A 50 21.64 11.30 -4.40
N ILE A 51 21.34 12.46 -3.81
CA ILE A 51 19.99 12.83 -3.39
C ILE A 51 19.60 14.08 -4.15
N ASP A 52 18.51 14.00 -4.87
CA ASP A 52 17.87 15.14 -5.53
C ASP A 52 16.57 15.49 -4.82
N THR A 53 16.17 16.76 -4.90
CA THR A 53 14.90 17.24 -4.35
C THR A 53 13.92 17.50 -5.49
N LYS A 54 12.78 16.85 -5.47
CA LYS A 54 11.71 17.04 -6.46
C LYS A 54 11.03 18.41 -6.26
N PRO A 55 10.27 18.92 -7.27
CA PRO A 55 9.57 20.21 -7.17
C PRO A 55 8.58 20.30 -6.00
N ASP A 56 7.99 19.18 -5.58
CA ASP A 56 7.10 19.07 -4.45
C ASP A 56 7.82 18.95 -3.09
N ARG A 57 9.17 19.06 -3.10
CA ARG A 57 10.07 18.94 -1.95
C ARG A 57 10.23 17.53 -1.38
N THR A 58 9.74 16.52 -2.05
CA THR A 58 10.10 15.13 -1.76
C THR A 58 11.50 14.82 -2.26
N PHE A 59 12.09 13.73 -1.82
CA PHE A 59 13.43 13.31 -2.21
C PHE A 59 13.38 12.15 -3.19
N VAL A 60 14.38 12.09 -4.04
CA VAL A 60 14.66 10.96 -4.90
C VAL A 60 16.16 10.64 -4.83
N THR A 61 16.51 9.37 -4.87
CA THR A 61 17.90 8.94 -4.95
C THR A 61 18.15 8.18 -6.25
N GLN A 62 19.44 7.96 -6.57
CA GLN A 62 19.78 7.09 -7.69
C GLN A 62 19.24 5.66 -7.52
N ALA A 63 18.95 5.23 -6.28
CA ALA A 63 18.37 3.91 -6.01
C ALA A 63 16.92 3.85 -6.49
N ASP A 64 16.10 4.86 -6.17
CA ASP A 64 14.69 4.95 -6.60
C ASP A 64 14.58 4.82 -8.12
N THR A 65 15.32 5.65 -8.85
CA THR A 65 15.31 5.65 -10.32
C THR A 65 15.86 4.36 -10.92
N ALA A 66 16.87 3.75 -10.31
CA ALA A 66 17.44 2.49 -10.78
C ALA A 66 16.49 1.31 -10.55
N ILE A 67 15.82 1.27 -9.39
CA ILE A 67 14.84 0.22 -9.04
C ILE A 67 13.62 0.34 -9.95
N GLU A 68 13.04 1.53 -10.11
CA GLU A 68 11.88 1.67 -10.98
C GLU A 68 12.20 1.29 -12.43
N ARG A 69 13.36 1.70 -12.96
CA ARG A 69 13.80 1.30 -14.31
C ARG A 69 13.93 -0.22 -14.45
N LEU A 70 14.48 -0.90 -13.44
CA LEU A 70 14.60 -2.36 -13.42
C LEU A 70 13.23 -3.02 -13.44
N ILE A 71 12.29 -2.55 -12.60
CA ILE A 71 10.93 -3.09 -12.53
C ILE A 71 10.22 -2.89 -13.86
N ARG A 72 10.24 -1.67 -14.42
CA ARG A 72 9.63 -1.36 -15.73
C ARG A 72 10.17 -2.26 -16.84
N GLY A 73 11.47 -2.50 -16.90
CA GLY A 73 12.06 -3.40 -17.88
C GLY A 73 11.50 -4.83 -17.78
N ARG A 74 11.42 -5.36 -16.56
CA ARG A 74 10.86 -6.70 -16.32
C ARG A 74 9.38 -6.81 -16.66
N LEU A 75 8.61 -5.76 -16.36
CA LEU A 75 7.18 -5.72 -16.68
C LEU A 75 6.94 -5.59 -18.18
N ALA A 76 7.70 -4.76 -18.88
CA ALA A 76 7.62 -4.62 -20.33
C ALA A 76 8.00 -5.91 -21.07
N ASP A 77 9.02 -6.65 -20.57
CA ASP A 77 9.39 -7.95 -21.13
C ASP A 77 8.30 -9.02 -20.93
N ALA A 78 7.62 -9.01 -19.78
CA ALA A 78 6.58 -9.97 -19.45
C ALA A 78 5.20 -9.60 -20.04
N PHE A 79 4.88 -8.31 -20.08
CA PHE A 79 3.57 -7.78 -20.42
C PHE A 79 3.70 -6.48 -21.24
N PRO A 80 4.11 -6.57 -22.52
CA PRO A 80 4.41 -5.38 -23.32
C PRO A 80 3.21 -4.46 -23.59
N ASP A 81 1.99 -4.98 -23.44
CA ASP A 81 0.75 -4.24 -23.68
C ASP A 81 0.16 -3.59 -22.41
N HIS A 82 0.76 -3.84 -21.23
CA HIS A 82 0.26 -3.27 -19.97
C HIS A 82 0.75 -1.83 -19.77
N GLY A 83 -0.10 -0.98 -19.18
CA GLY A 83 0.28 0.36 -18.74
C GLY A 83 1.10 0.34 -17.43
N LEU A 84 1.94 1.35 -17.23
CA LEU A 84 2.76 1.52 -16.04
C LEU A 84 2.52 2.91 -15.44
N VAL A 85 2.34 2.97 -14.14
CA VAL A 85 2.22 4.20 -13.34
C VAL A 85 3.28 4.12 -12.24
N GLY A 86 4.31 4.92 -12.33
CA GLY A 86 5.41 4.90 -11.38
C GLY A 86 5.74 6.27 -10.84
N GLU A 87 6.34 6.30 -9.68
CA GLU A 87 6.69 7.53 -8.97
C GLU A 87 7.72 8.36 -9.72
N GLU A 88 8.75 7.72 -10.29
CA GLU A 88 9.92 8.42 -10.82
C GLU A 88 9.83 8.70 -12.32
N TYR A 89 9.25 7.78 -13.08
CA TYR A 89 9.12 7.90 -14.53
C TYR A 89 7.70 8.22 -15.00
N GLY A 90 6.74 8.37 -14.07
CA GLY A 90 5.36 8.75 -14.37
C GLY A 90 4.59 7.66 -15.12
N ILE A 91 3.66 8.10 -15.98
CA ILE A 91 2.69 7.23 -16.64
C ILE A 91 3.19 6.85 -18.03
N GLU A 92 3.17 5.55 -18.31
CA GLU A 92 3.33 4.95 -19.62
C GLU A 92 2.02 4.23 -19.98
N ALA A 93 1.36 4.67 -21.04
CA ALA A 93 0.10 4.06 -21.45
C ALA A 93 0.33 2.70 -22.10
N GLY A 94 -0.52 1.71 -21.77
CA GLY A 94 -0.58 0.43 -22.44
C GLY A 94 -1.84 0.30 -23.28
N ASP A 95 -1.86 -0.69 -24.17
CA ASP A 95 -3.02 -1.00 -25.02
C ASP A 95 -4.04 -1.90 -24.29
N ALA A 96 -3.60 -2.65 -23.26
CA ALA A 96 -4.47 -3.49 -22.44
C ALA A 96 -5.15 -2.66 -21.33
N PRO A 97 -6.33 -3.08 -20.84
CA PRO A 97 -7.02 -2.44 -19.71
C PRO A 97 -6.37 -2.83 -18.37
N ILE A 98 -5.06 -2.99 -18.36
CA ILE A 98 -4.26 -3.45 -17.22
C ILE A 98 -3.18 -2.41 -16.95
N ARG A 99 -3.02 -2.08 -15.67
CA ARG A 99 -2.08 -1.08 -15.20
C ARG A 99 -1.28 -1.59 -14.01
N TRP A 100 0.01 -1.30 -13.98
CA TRP A 100 0.89 -1.53 -12.84
C TRP A 100 1.18 -0.23 -12.12
N TYR A 101 1.05 -0.24 -10.81
CA TYR A 101 1.49 0.84 -9.94
C TYR A 101 2.83 0.45 -9.32
N ILE A 102 3.80 1.37 -9.33
CA ILE A 102 5.18 1.11 -8.93
C ILE A 102 5.64 2.24 -8.02
N ASP A 103 5.89 1.93 -6.77
CA ASP A 103 6.70 2.74 -5.89
C ASP A 103 8.02 1.99 -5.65
N PRO A 104 9.15 2.52 -6.15
CA PRO A 104 10.44 1.84 -6.02
C PRO A 104 10.96 1.80 -4.59
N ILE A 105 10.78 2.90 -3.83
CA ILE A 105 11.21 3.01 -2.42
C ILE A 105 10.20 3.85 -1.65
N ASP A 106 9.11 3.25 -1.23
CA ASP A 106 8.23 3.87 -0.23
C ASP A 106 9.00 4.09 1.07
N GLY A 107 8.90 5.29 1.64
CA GLY A 107 9.73 5.69 2.76
C GLY A 107 11.14 6.15 2.36
N THR A 108 11.30 6.89 1.25
CA THR A 108 12.59 7.44 0.79
C THR A 108 13.31 8.24 1.88
N HIS A 109 12.58 8.97 2.73
CA HIS A 109 13.15 9.67 3.89
C HIS A 109 13.87 8.73 4.85
N ASN A 110 13.26 7.59 5.14
CA ASN A 110 13.84 6.53 5.98
C ASN A 110 15.07 5.94 5.32
N PHE A 111 14.98 5.65 4.01
CA PHE A 111 16.08 5.10 3.23
C PHE A 111 17.32 6.02 3.29
N ILE A 112 17.17 7.31 3.02
CA ILE A 112 18.23 8.32 3.07
C ILE A 112 18.85 8.43 4.47
N ARG A 113 18.03 8.31 5.52
CA ARG A 113 18.48 8.41 6.92
C ARG A 113 19.05 7.10 7.47
N GLY A 114 19.05 6.02 6.68
CA GLY A 114 19.52 4.71 7.12
C GLY A 114 18.58 4.01 8.11
N VAL A 115 17.31 4.43 8.17
CA VAL A 115 16.25 3.76 8.92
C VAL A 115 15.73 2.59 8.10
N PRO A 116 15.62 1.36 8.65
CA PRO A 116 15.29 0.16 7.86
C PRO A 116 13.80 0.01 7.52
N LEU A 117 13.00 1.06 7.69
CA LEU A 117 11.57 1.10 7.38
C LEU A 117 11.36 1.75 6.02
N PHE A 118 11.58 1.00 4.97
CA PHE A 118 11.33 1.36 3.57
C PHE A 118 11.01 0.09 2.78
N GLY A 119 10.29 0.24 1.68
CA GLY A 119 9.87 -0.91 0.89
C GLY A 119 9.62 -0.58 -0.58
N THR A 120 9.53 -1.62 -1.41
CA THR A 120 9.06 -1.53 -2.79
C THR A 120 7.60 -1.96 -2.84
N LEU A 121 6.75 -1.14 -3.48
CA LEU A 121 5.33 -1.41 -3.63
C LEU A 121 5.00 -1.69 -5.10
N LEU A 122 4.31 -2.79 -5.35
CA LEU A 122 3.79 -3.15 -6.66
C LEU A 122 2.31 -3.51 -6.56
N ALA A 123 1.50 -2.97 -7.45
CA ALA A 123 0.10 -3.38 -7.58
C ALA A 123 -0.31 -3.51 -9.05
N VAL A 124 -1.31 -4.33 -9.30
CA VAL A 124 -1.93 -4.51 -10.60
C VAL A 124 -3.39 -4.11 -10.53
N GLU A 125 -3.81 -3.29 -11.47
CA GLU A 125 -5.20 -2.92 -11.72
C GLU A 125 -5.66 -3.50 -13.06
N ARG A 126 -6.90 -3.95 -13.12
CA ARG A 126 -7.59 -4.32 -14.36
C ARG A 126 -8.97 -3.69 -14.37
N ASP A 127 -9.30 -2.99 -15.45
CA ASP A 127 -10.61 -2.34 -15.64
C ASP A 127 -11.02 -1.45 -14.44
N GLY A 128 -10.07 -0.74 -13.82
CA GLY A 128 -10.32 0.10 -12.65
C GLY A 128 -10.38 -0.65 -11.31
N GLU A 129 -10.16 -1.98 -11.31
CA GLU A 129 -10.18 -2.79 -10.09
C GLU A 129 -8.78 -3.32 -9.75
N LEU A 130 -8.28 -3.00 -8.57
CA LEU A 130 -7.00 -3.50 -8.07
C LEU A 130 -7.08 -5.02 -7.84
N GLN A 131 -6.11 -5.77 -8.33
CA GLN A 131 -6.13 -7.23 -8.40
C GLN A 131 -5.04 -7.91 -7.58
N VAL A 132 -3.82 -7.41 -7.64
CA VAL A 132 -2.64 -8.02 -7.02
C VAL A 132 -1.83 -6.94 -6.30
N ALA A 133 -1.18 -7.31 -5.21
CA ALA A 133 -0.26 -6.45 -4.47
C ALA A 133 0.96 -7.21 -3.97
N VAL A 134 2.10 -6.54 -3.96
CA VAL A 134 3.31 -6.95 -3.25
C VAL A 134 3.88 -5.74 -2.53
N LEU A 135 4.18 -5.89 -1.23
CA LEU A 135 4.94 -4.97 -0.42
C LEU A 135 6.21 -5.70 0.04
N SER A 136 7.38 -5.21 -0.31
CA SER A 136 8.66 -5.85 0.03
C SER A 136 9.53 -4.90 0.84
N ALA A 137 9.92 -5.34 2.05
CA ALA A 137 10.77 -4.59 2.98
C ALA A 137 12.16 -5.24 3.09
N PRO A 138 13.09 -4.93 2.17
CA PRO A 138 14.36 -5.65 2.06
C PRO A 138 15.26 -5.54 3.29
N ALA A 139 15.22 -4.42 4.01
CA ALA A 139 16.03 -4.22 5.20
C ALA A 139 15.50 -4.98 6.43
N LEU A 140 14.23 -5.33 6.44
CA LEU A 140 13.59 -6.14 7.48
C LEU A 140 13.62 -7.64 7.14
N ASP A 141 13.89 -8.00 5.88
CA ASP A 141 13.71 -9.34 5.32
C ASP A 141 12.25 -9.82 5.47
N GLU A 142 11.32 -8.93 5.14
CA GLU A 142 9.88 -9.16 5.25
C GLU A 142 9.20 -8.83 3.92
N ARG A 143 8.13 -9.57 3.60
CA ARG A 143 7.33 -9.36 2.40
C ARG A 143 5.89 -9.74 2.64
N TRP A 144 4.97 -8.94 2.10
CA TRP A 144 3.53 -9.17 2.11
C TRP A 144 3.02 -9.17 0.68
N TRP A 145 2.02 -9.99 0.41
CA TRP A 145 1.36 -10.02 -0.89
C TRP A 145 -0.08 -10.47 -0.77
N ALA A 146 -0.86 -10.11 -1.76
CA ALA A 146 -2.25 -10.51 -1.89
C ALA A 146 -2.66 -10.56 -3.36
N TYR A 147 -3.70 -11.34 -3.66
CA TYR A 147 -4.42 -11.28 -4.91
C TYR A 147 -5.92 -11.50 -4.66
N ARG A 148 -6.76 -10.92 -5.50
CA ARG A 148 -8.22 -10.95 -5.32
C ARG A 148 -8.77 -12.36 -5.21
N GLY A 149 -9.36 -12.66 -4.05
CA GLY A 149 -9.92 -13.96 -3.68
C GLY A 149 -8.90 -14.97 -3.17
N GLY A 150 -7.60 -14.66 -3.17
CA GLY A 150 -6.54 -15.51 -2.65
C GLY A 150 -6.17 -15.25 -1.19
N GLY A 151 -6.68 -14.13 -0.63
CA GLY A 151 -6.32 -13.65 0.69
C GLY A 151 -4.95 -12.99 0.73
N ALA A 152 -4.58 -12.52 1.91
CA ALA A 152 -3.31 -11.86 2.18
C ALA A 152 -2.32 -12.81 2.86
N TRP A 153 -1.07 -12.65 2.52
CA TRP A 153 0.03 -13.50 2.95
C TRP A 153 1.23 -12.67 3.39
N ALA A 154 2.02 -13.21 4.30
CA ALA A 154 3.29 -12.62 4.73
C ALA A 154 4.39 -13.69 4.81
N ARG A 155 5.62 -13.27 4.53
CA ARG A 155 6.84 -14.04 4.78
C ARG A 155 7.82 -13.16 5.54
N ASN A 156 8.24 -13.60 6.71
CA ASN A 156 9.12 -12.87 7.60
C ASN A 156 10.43 -13.66 7.78
N ARG A 157 11.58 -13.02 7.57
CA ARG A 157 12.92 -13.52 7.91
C ARG A 157 13.20 -14.95 7.46
N GLY A 158 12.91 -15.25 6.20
CA GLY A 158 13.19 -16.57 5.61
C GLY A 158 12.28 -17.70 6.13
N ALA A 159 11.22 -17.39 6.87
CA ALA A 159 10.20 -18.37 7.26
C ALA A 159 9.32 -18.76 6.07
N ASP A 160 8.55 -19.84 6.21
CA ASP A 160 7.52 -20.21 5.25
C ASP A 160 6.42 -19.12 5.20
N PRO A 161 5.82 -18.91 4.02
CA PRO A 161 4.68 -18.02 3.89
C PRO A 161 3.52 -18.40 4.83
N ARG A 162 2.93 -17.39 5.46
CA ARG A 162 1.73 -17.56 6.31
C ARG A 162 0.59 -16.68 5.81
N ARG A 163 -0.63 -17.17 5.93
CA ARG A 163 -1.82 -16.36 5.71
C ARG A 163 -1.97 -15.36 6.85
N ILE A 164 -2.37 -14.14 6.54
CA ILE A 164 -2.58 -13.08 7.51
C ILE A 164 -4.03 -12.59 7.47
N SER A 165 -4.48 -11.99 8.55
CA SER A 165 -5.80 -11.37 8.68
C SER A 165 -5.75 -10.19 9.64
N VAL A 166 -6.63 -9.22 9.41
CA VAL A 166 -6.81 -8.07 10.33
C VAL A 166 -7.29 -8.52 11.72
N SER A 167 -7.16 -7.64 12.70
CA SER A 167 -7.56 -7.89 14.08
C SER A 167 -9.08 -7.98 14.26
N GLU A 168 -9.52 -8.55 15.38
CA GLU A 168 -10.93 -8.63 15.76
C GLU A 168 -11.35 -7.56 16.80
N VAL A 169 -10.49 -6.59 17.10
CA VAL A 169 -10.77 -5.50 18.03
C VAL A 169 -11.94 -4.66 17.53
N VAL A 170 -12.89 -4.39 18.43
CA VAL A 170 -14.13 -3.65 18.13
C VAL A 170 -14.30 -2.37 18.95
N ARG A 171 -13.37 -2.10 19.85
CA ARG A 171 -13.42 -0.92 20.73
C ARG A 171 -12.23 -0.02 20.45
N LEU A 172 -12.48 1.27 20.36
CA LEU A 172 -11.43 2.24 20.08
C LEU A 172 -10.40 2.32 21.22
N ASP A 173 -10.85 2.20 22.47
CA ASP A 173 -9.98 2.20 23.66
C ASP A 173 -9.10 0.95 23.83
N ASP A 174 -9.32 -0.07 23.00
CA ASP A 174 -8.45 -1.25 22.88
C ASP A 174 -7.58 -1.21 21.61
N SER A 175 -7.72 -0.15 20.77
CA SER A 175 -7.09 -0.09 19.47
C SER A 175 -5.67 0.48 19.51
N HIS A 176 -4.84 -0.03 18.59
CA HIS A 176 -3.54 0.55 18.22
C HIS A 176 -3.70 1.30 16.90
N LEU A 177 -3.56 2.61 16.93
CA LEU A 177 -3.67 3.47 15.75
C LEU A 177 -2.29 3.81 15.20
N LEU A 178 -2.17 3.74 13.88
CA LEU A 178 -0.98 4.11 13.15
C LEU A 178 -1.28 5.30 12.24
N TYR A 179 -0.25 6.08 11.96
CA TYR A 179 -0.37 7.23 11.05
C TYR A 179 0.96 7.50 10.35
N GLY A 180 0.89 8.17 9.22
CA GLY A 180 2.04 8.67 8.49
C GLY A 180 2.64 9.88 9.16
N SER A 181 2.54 11.05 8.55
CA SER A 181 2.99 12.31 9.13
C SER A 181 1.89 12.93 9.99
N GLY A 182 2.05 12.93 11.32
CA GLY A 182 1.15 13.64 12.24
C GLY A 182 1.09 15.14 11.94
N ARG A 183 2.19 15.74 11.47
CA ARG A 183 2.22 17.14 11.04
C ARG A 183 1.30 17.38 9.84
N ASP A 184 1.36 16.55 8.83
CA ASP A 184 0.60 16.74 7.61
C ASP A 184 -0.91 16.53 7.86
N ILE A 185 -1.26 15.59 8.75
CA ILE A 185 -2.64 15.42 9.24
C ILE A 185 -3.13 16.69 9.95
N ILE A 186 -2.32 17.31 10.80
CA ILE A 186 -2.64 18.55 11.49
C ILE A 186 -2.79 19.71 10.49
N GLU A 187 -1.86 19.85 9.56
CA GLU A 187 -1.86 20.91 8.54
C GLU A 187 -3.02 20.75 7.53
N SER A 188 -3.56 19.54 7.36
CA SER A 188 -4.78 19.30 6.56
C SER A 188 -6.09 19.74 7.24
N GLY A 189 -6.02 20.26 8.47
CA GLY A 189 -7.15 20.77 9.21
C GLY A 189 -7.90 19.75 10.06
N LEU A 190 -7.33 18.56 10.25
CA LEU A 190 -7.93 17.44 11.01
C LEU A 190 -7.44 17.36 12.47
N ALA A 191 -6.73 18.39 12.95
CA ALA A 191 -6.12 18.38 14.28
C ALA A 191 -7.09 18.00 15.42
N PRO A 192 -8.32 18.51 15.52
CA PRO A 192 -9.23 18.16 16.62
C PRO A 192 -9.61 16.68 16.64
N GLY A 193 -10.06 16.14 15.50
CA GLY A 193 -10.45 14.73 15.39
C GLY A 193 -9.28 13.78 15.55
N PHE A 194 -8.12 14.17 15.02
CA PHE A 194 -6.88 13.39 15.18
C PHE A 194 -6.43 13.33 16.65
N ASP A 195 -6.42 14.47 17.38
CA ASP A 195 -6.10 14.48 18.83
C ASP A 195 -7.09 13.64 19.64
N ASP A 196 -8.41 13.72 19.30
CA ASP A 196 -9.43 12.87 19.95
C ASP A 196 -9.18 11.38 19.72
N LEU A 197 -8.85 10.98 18.50
CA LEU A 197 -8.52 9.60 18.18
C LEU A 197 -7.30 9.10 18.97
N LEU A 198 -6.23 9.89 19.04
CA LEU A 198 -5.02 9.52 19.79
C LEU A 198 -5.29 9.35 21.29
N ARG A 199 -6.11 10.24 21.87
CA ARG A 199 -6.50 10.18 23.30
C ARG A 199 -7.45 9.03 23.62
N SER A 200 -8.27 8.64 22.64
CA SER A 200 -9.31 7.61 22.80
C SER A 200 -8.82 6.20 22.51
N SER A 201 -7.65 6.06 21.87
CA SER A 201 -7.05 4.76 21.57
C SER A 201 -6.21 4.23 22.72
N TRP A 202 -5.98 2.91 22.76
CA TRP A 202 -5.04 2.29 23.70
C TRP A 202 -3.60 2.73 23.44
N ARG A 203 -3.23 2.84 22.17
CA ARG A 203 -1.85 3.15 21.75
C ARG A 203 -1.86 3.80 20.35
N ASP A 204 -0.89 4.65 20.11
CA ASP A 204 -0.63 5.25 18.81
C ASP A 204 0.84 5.24 18.43
N ARG A 205 1.15 5.20 17.14
CA ARG A 205 2.50 5.31 16.58
C ARG A 205 2.48 5.91 15.17
N GLY A 206 3.39 6.85 14.93
CA GLY A 206 3.70 7.38 13.61
C GLY A 206 4.80 6.54 12.94
N PHE A 207 4.52 5.30 12.60
CA PHE A 207 5.49 4.49 11.87
C PHE A 207 5.61 4.90 10.41
N GLY A 208 4.50 5.37 9.85
CA GLY A 208 4.42 5.85 8.49
C GLY A 208 4.53 4.77 7.42
N ASP A 209 4.33 5.22 6.22
CA ASP A 209 4.61 4.52 4.98
C ASP A 209 3.98 3.10 4.92
N PHE A 210 4.41 2.26 4.01
CA PHE A 210 3.88 0.90 3.75
C PHE A 210 3.74 0.01 5.00
N TRP A 211 4.64 0.18 5.99
CA TRP A 211 4.70 -0.73 7.12
C TRP A 211 3.47 -0.61 8.03
N GLY A 212 2.90 0.59 8.13
CA GLY A 212 1.65 0.80 8.85
C GLY A 212 0.51 -0.07 8.30
N TYR A 213 0.38 -0.14 7.00
CA TYR A 213 -0.63 -0.96 6.32
C TYR A 213 -0.37 -2.46 6.48
N ALA A 214 0.89 -2.88 6.42
CA ALA A 214 1.27 -4.27 6.66
C ALA A 214 0.91 -4.71 8.08
N LEU A 215 1.14 -3.86 9.09
CA LEU A 215 0.75 -4.13 10.48
C LEU A 215 -0.77 -4.22 10.66
N VAL A 216 -1.56 -3.39 9.96
CA VAL A 216 -3.03 -3.52 9.95
C VAL A 216 -3.45 -4.85 9.32
N ALA A 217 -2.88 -5.22 8.17
CA ALA A 217 -3.18 -6.48 7.49
C ALA A 217 -2.81 -7.71 8.32
N GLU A 218 -1.78 -7.62 9.18
CA GLU A 218 -1.37 -8.68 10.11
C GLU A 218 -2.18 -8.72 11.40
N GLY A 219 -3.08 -7.77 11.63
CA GLY A 219 -3.83 -7.64 12.88
C GLY A 219 -3.02 -7.15 14.06
N ALA A 220 -1.86 -6.53 13.82
CA ALA A 220 -1.01 -5.93 14.84
C ALA A 220 -1.40 -4.48 15.18
N ALA A 221 -2.25 -3.87 14.35
CA ALA A 221 -2.85 -2.56 14.55
C ALA A 221 -4.26 -2.53 13.94
N GLU A 222 -5.09 -1.60 14.38
CA GLU A 222 -6.49 -1.50 13.97
C GLU A 222 -6.72 -0.53 12.83
N ALA A 223 -5.85 0.48 12.70
CA ALA A 223 -5.92 1.40 11.57
C ALA A 223 -4.58 2.07 11.26
N MET A 224 -4.43 2.43 9.98
CA MET A 224 -3.44 3.37 9.45
C MET A 224 -4.16 4.54 8.82
N ILE A 225 -3.74 5.77 9.18
CA ILE A 225 -4.32 7.05 8.72
C ILE A 225 -3.20 7.85 8.04
N GLU A 226 -3.45 8.30 6.82
CA GLU A 226 -2.43 9.03 6.09
C GLU A 226 -3.02 10.07 5.13
N VAL A 227 -2.23 11.09 4.82
CA VAL A 227 -2.52 12.18 3.89
C VAL A 227 -1.34 12.43 2.96
N GLY A 228 -1.59 12.99 1.79
CA GLY A 228 -0.54 13.36 0.84
C GLY A 228 -0.09 12.22 -0.08
N LEU A 229 -0.81 11.10 -0.06
CA LEU A 229 -0.53 9.90 -0.87
C LEU A 229 -0.76 10.13 -2.36
N LYS A 230 -0.07 9.32 -3.15
CA LYS A 230 -0.34 9.12 -4.58
C LYS A 230 -0.87 7.71 -4.81
N SER A 231 -1.34 7.44 -6.03
CA SER A 231 -1.89 6.12 -6.36
C SER A 231 -0.90 4.97 -6.19
N TRP A 232 0.38 5.19 -6.44
CA TRP A 232 1.42 4.16 -6.25
C TRP A 232 1.67 3.83 -4.77
N ASP A 233 1.46 4.78 -3.84
CA ASP A 233 1.55 4.56 -2.39
C ASP A 233 0.32 3.77 -1.88
N ALA A 234 -0.87 4.06 -2.43
CA ALA A 234 -2.14 3.55 -1.94
C ALA A 234 -2.56 2.21 -2.57
N ALA A 235 -2.16 1.91 -3.82
CA ALA A 235 -2.69 0.78 -4.57
C ALA A 235 -2.35 -0.58 -3.93
N ALA A 236 -1.09 -0.83 -3.61
CA ALA A 236 -0.67 -2.10 -3.03
C ALA A 236 -1.20 -2.29 -1.59
N PRO A 237 -1.12 -1.31 -0.68
CA PRO A 237 -1.74 -1.40 0.64
C PRO A 237 -3.24 -1.69 0.59
N THR A 238 -3.97 -1.10 -0.36
CA THR A 238 -5.42 -1.31 -0.51
C THR A 238 -5.74 -2.78 -0.75
N VAL A 239 -5.08 -3.44 -1.72
CA VAL A 239 -5.32 -4.86 -1.97
C VAL A 239 -4.95 -5.72 -0.76
N LEU A 240 -3.80 -5.43 -0.15
CA LEU A 240 -3.29 -6.22 0.98
C LEU A 240 -4.26 -6.19 2.16
N VAL A 241 -4.69 -5.00 2.57
CA VAL A 241 -5.60 -4.83 3.72
C VAL A 241 -6.99 -5.40 3.43
N GLU A 242 -7.54 -5.17 2.22
CA GLU A 242 -8.84 -5.72 1.84
C GLU A 242 -8.83 -7.26 1.78
N GLU A 243 -7.78 -7.89 1.23
CA GLU A 243 -7.65 -9.35 1.18
C GLU A 243 -7.32 -9.97 2.55
N ALA A 244 -6.80 -9.17 3.50
CA ALA A 244 -6.70 -9.56 4.90
C ALA A 244 -8.03 -9.46 5.67
N GLY A 245 -9.11 -8.99 5.03
CA GLY A 245 -10.45 -8.82 5.61
C GLY A 245 -10.70 -7.44 6.22
N GLY A 246 -9.82 -6.49 5.98
CA GLY A 246 -9.96 -5.09 6.39
C GLY A 246 -10.77 -4.24 5.41
N ARG A 247 -10.76 -2.95 5.65
CA ARG A 247 -11.42 -1.94 4.80
C ARG A 247 -10.50 -0.76 4.56
N VAL A 248 -10.51 -0.25 3.33
CA VAL A 248 -9.72 0.91 2.91
C VAL A 248 -10.62 1.90 2.18
N THR A 249 -10.59 3.17 2.60
CA THR A 249 -11.27 4.28 1.91
C THR A 249 -10.44 5.55 2.03
N ASP A 250 -10.78 6.55 1.22
CA ASP A 250 -10.43 7.94 1.50
C ASP A 250 -11.17 8.45 2.76
N PHE A 251 -10.95 9.70 3.13
CA PHE A 251 -11.64 10.30 4.28
C PHE A 251 -13.14 10.54 4.04
N GLU A 252 -13.57 10.67 2.79
CA GLU A 252 -14.99 10.80 2.41
C GLU A 252 -15.73 9.44 2.45
N GLY A 253 -15.01 8.35 2.53
CA GLY A 253 -15.55 6.98 2.59
C GLY A 253 -15.62 6.30 1.23
N HIS A 254 -15.01 6.89 0.18
CA HIS A 254 -14.92 6.29 -1.13
C HIS A 254 -13.67 5.38 -1.23
N ARG A 255 -13.75 4.36 -2.05
CA ARG A 255 -12.60 3.54 -2.41
C ARG A 255 -11.87 4.19 -3.57
N ASP A 256 -11.07 5.20 -3.27
CA ASP A 256 -10.35 6.02 -4.25
C ASP A 256 -8.87 6.16 -3.89
N ILE A 257 -7.99 5.56 -4.69
CA ILE A 257 -6.53 5.63 -4.50
C ILE A 257 -5.90 6.94 -4.99
N GLU A 258 -6.66 7.76 -5.71
CA GLU A 258 -6.20 9.07 -6.22
C GLU A 258 -6.59 10.22 -5.28
N ALA A 259 -7.39 9.96 -4.24
CA ALA A 259 -7.91 10.98 -3.32
C ALA A 259 -6.82 11.68 -2.47
N GLY A 260 -5.63 11.09 -2.36
CA GLY A 260 -4.52 11.63 -1.56
C GLY A 260 -4.70 11.49 -0.05
N THR A 261 -5.75 10.81 0.40
CA THR A 261 -6.05 10.52 1.81
C THR A 261 -6.47 9.07 1.95
N ILE A 262 -6.15 8.44 3.10
CA ILE A 262 -6.50 7.05 3.33
C ILE A 262 -6.79 6.76 4.81
N VAL A 263 -7.82 5.96 5.05
CA VAL A 263 -8.04 5.20 6.27
C VAL A 263 -8.05 3.73 5.90
N ALA A 264 -7.01 3.00 6.27
CA ALA A 264 -6.98 1.55 6.18
C ALA A 264 -7.20 0.96 7.58
N SER A 265 -8.09 -0.01 7.74
CA SER A 265 -8.46 -0.50 9.06
C SER A 265 -8.86 -1.97 9.08
N ASN A 266 -9.07 -2.52 10.28
CA ASN A 266 -9.62 -3.86 10.48
C ASN A 266 -11.09 -3.99 10.04
N GLY A 267 -11.70 -2.96 9.45
CA GLY A 267 -13.09 -2.92 9.01
C GLY A 267 -14.10 -2.71 10.15
N ARG A 268 -13.83 -3.22 11.34
CA ARG A 268 -14.74 -3.14 12.51
C ARG A 268 -14.79 -1.74 13.10
N LEU A 269 -13.66 -1.04 13.11
CA LEU A 269 -13.52 0.33 13.63
C LEU A 269 -13.53 1.41 12.53
N HIS A 270 -13.62 1.01 11.26
CA HIS A 270 -13.45 1.91 10.11
C HIS A 270 -14.31 3.18 10.20
N GLU A 271 -15.62 3.02 10.30
CA GLU A 271 -16.55 4.16 10.35
C GLU A 271 -16.39 4.98 11.63
N THR A 272 -16.10 4.36 12.76
CA THR A 272 -15.84 5.06 14.03
C THR A 272 -14.61 5.96 13.91
N ILE A 273 -13.51 5.42 13.34
CA ILE A 273 -12.26 6.15 13.17
C ILE A 273 -12.46 7.30 12.17
N ARG A 274 -13.07 7.02 11.01
CA ARG A 274 -13.31 8.01 9.98
C ARG A 274 -14.21 9.16 10.47
N ALA A 275 -15.31 8.83 11.13
CA ALA A 275 -16.24 9.82 11.66
C ALA A 275 -15.57 10.75 12.69
N ARG A 276 -14.81 10.18 13.64
CA ARG A 276 -14.09 10.98 14.64
C ARG A 276 -12.97 11.81 14.03
N LEU A 277 -12.23 11.28 13.06
CA LEU A 277 -11.19 12.03 12.38
C LEU A 277 -11.73 13.32 11.74
N LEU A 278 -12.96 13.28 11.24
CA LEU A 278 -13.63 14.41 10.56
C LEU A 278 -14.40 15.34 11.54
N GLU A 279 -14.50 15.00 12.82
CA GLU A 279 -15.09 15.90 13.82
C GLU A 279 -14.21 17.16 13.97
N ARG A 280 -14.88 18.34 13.93
CA ARG A 280 -14.24 19.67 13.98
C ARG A 280 -14.35 20.31 15.36
#